data_ec95e20bca0e268646a1a793d0071935
#
_entry.id   ec95e20bca0e268646a1a793d0071935
#
_cell.length_a   1.000
_cell.length_b   1.000
_cell.length_c   1.000
_cell.angle_alpha   90.00
_cell.angle_beta   90.00
_cell.angle_gamma   90.00
#
_symmetry.space_group_name_H-M   'P 1'
#
loop_
_entity.id
_entity.type
_entity.pdbx_description
1 polymer ?
#
loop_
_entity_poly.entity_id
_entity_poly.type
_entity_poly.pdbx_seq_one_letter_code
_entity_poly.pdbx_strand_id
1 'polypeptide(L)'
;MKTIAIIFDPAHGKDVKGKCSPDGRHKEYLWSRDRINNLVPRLKSLGYDVYVTTDSDNEPGLSYRKKFATQLKTENRKLLISLHNNAAGSGLSWMSAQGVEVYTTPGVTDADVCSDIILRQFKKDFPEFKMRFYKDSYLERDKEASFTVLMGSGYMGVLIEWLFQDNKDDVIFLADLKINRKFENSLVESIEQINEHFKS
;
A
#
# COMPACT_ATOMS: atom_id res chain seq x y z
N MET A 1 19.86 -12.43 -8.30
CA MET A 1 19.55 -12.30 -6.87
C MET A 1 18.55 -11.15 -6.70
N LYS A 2 17.66 -11.19 -5.73
CA LYS A 2 16.81 -10.06 -5.39
C LYS A 2 17.64 -9.01 -4.66
N THR A 3 17.39 -7.74 -4.94
CA THR A 3 18.14 -6.58 -4.39
C THR A 3 17.31 -5.73 -3.45
N ILE A 4 15.99 -6.04 -3.35
CA ILE A 4 15.09 -5.38 -2.42
C ILE A 4 14.54 -6.38 -1.39
N ALA A 5 14.41 -5.92 -0.15
CA ALA A 5 13.65 -6.57 0.92
C ALA A 5 12.31 -5.85 1.08
N ILE A 6 11.23 -6.60 1.13
CA ILE A 6 9.87 -6.06 1.19
C ILE A 6 9.43 -5.99 2.65
N ILE A 7 8.89 -4.85 3.07
CA ILE A 7 8.28 -4.66 4.37
C ILE A 7 6.82 -4.27 4.15
N PHE A 8 5.90 -5.18 4.40
CA PHE A 8 4.49 -4.82 4.41
C PHE A 8 4.08 -4.19 5.73
N ASP A 9 3.28 -3.14 5.63
CA ASP A 9 2.67 -2.46 6.77
C ASP A 9 1.15 -2.53 6.64
N PRO A 10 0.46 -3.39 7.43
CA PRO A 10 -0.98 -3.51 7.36
C PRO A 10 -1.67 -2.29 7.97
N ALA A 11 -2.73 -1.81 7.31
CA ALA A 11 -3.54 -0.71 7.81
C ALA A 11 -4.10 -0.99 9.20
N HIS A 12 -3.99 -0.01 10.08
CA HIS A 12 -4.68 0.07 11.38
C HIS A 12 -4.73 -1.22 12.21
N GLY A 13 -5.46 -1.18 13.32
CA GLY A 13 -5.88 -2.32 14.12
C GLY A 13 -7.41 -2.36 14.24
N LYS A 14 -7.94 -3.50 14.72
CA LYS A 14 -9.39 -3.68 14.95
C LYS A 14 -9.97 -2.70 15.97
N ASP A 15 -9.13 -2.16 16.81
CA ASP A 15 -9.43 -1.20 17.88
C ASP A 15 -9.45 0.27 17.40
N VAL A 16 -9.06 0.54 16.15
CA VAL A 16 -9.12 1.89 15.55
C VAL A 16 -10.51 2.14 14.97
N LYS A 17 -11.25 3.05 15.60
CA LYS A 17 -12.61 3.39 15.18
C LYS A 17 -12.66 4.14 13.85
N GLY A 18 -13.76 3.97 13.10
CA GLY A 18 -14.03 4.70 11.86
C GLY A 18 -13.23 4.23 10.65
N LYS A 19 -12.46 3.13 10.77
CA LYS A 19 -11.71 2.52 9.69
C LYS A 19 -12.49 1.38 9.03
N CYS A 20 -13.67 1.74 8.53
CA CYS A 20 -14.62 0.82 7.92
C CYS A 20 -15.59 1.58 7.00
N SER A 21 -16.33 0.83 6.16
CA SER A 21 -17.47 1.41 5.43
C SER A 21 -18.56 1.91 6.39
N PRO A 22 -19.40 2.89 5.97
CA PRO A 22 -20.48 3.43 6.80
C PRO A 22 -21.47 2.38 7.32
N ASP A 23 -21.66 1.29 6.60
CA ASP A 23 -22.50 0.16 7.01
C ASP A 23 -21.74 -0.94 7.79
N GLY A 24 -20.44 -0.75 8.03
CA GLY A 24 -19.58 -1.65 8.80
C GLY A 24 -19.25 -2.99 8.13
N ARG A 25 -19.71 -3.25 6.90
CA ARG A 25 -19.45 -4.51 6.18
C ARG A 25 -18.01 -4.65 5.71
N HIS A 26 -17.41 -3.56 5.23
CA HIS A 26 -15.98 -3.51 4.92
C HIS A 26 -15.19 -3.00 6.13
N LYS A 27 -14.09 -3.67 6.44
CA LYS A 27 -13.15 -3.28 7.50
C LYS A 27 -11.74 -3.21 6.93
N GLU A 28 -11.19 -2.03 6.89
CA GLU A 28 -9.88 -1.74 6.29
C GLU A 28 -8.77 -2.64 6.85
N TYR A 29 -8.71 -2.80 8.18
CA TYR A 29 -7.66 -3.62 8.80
C TYR A 29 -7.73 -5.10 8.40
N LEU A 30 -8.92 -5.67 8.17
CA LEU A 30 -9.09 -7.05 7.70
C LEU A 30 -8.65 -7.18 6.25
N TRP A 31 -9.15 -6.27 5.38
CA TRP A 31 -8.80 -6.28 3.96
C TRP A 31 -7.29 -6.22 3.77
N SER A 32 -6.63 -5.28 4.45
CA SER A 32 -5.18 -5.09 4.36
C SER A 32 -4.41 -6.35 4.76
N ARG A 33 -4.77 -6.96 5.91
CA ARG A 33 -4.12 -8.20 6.38
C ARG A 33 -4.37 -9.37 5.44
N ASP A 34 -5.57 -9.53 4.91
CA ASP A 34 -5.88 -10.59 3.95
C ASP A 34 -5.03 -10.47 2.67
N ARG A 35 -4.83 -9.24 2.17
CA ARG A 35 -3.95 -9.02 1.00
C ARG A 35 -2.51 -9.37 1.32
N ILE A 36 -2.01 -8.90 2.45
CA ILE A 36 -0.63 -9.16 2.89
C ILE A 36 -0.41 -10.67 3.12
N ASN A 37 -1.35 -11.36 3.76
CA ASN A 37 -1.27 -12.80 4.00
C ASN A 37 -1.20 -13.61 2.69
N ASN A 38 -1.83 -13.14 1.60
CA ASN A 38 -1.74 -13.74 0.28
C ASN A 38 -0.42 -13.38 -0.44
N LEU A 39 0.09 -12.17 -0.26
CA LEU A 39 1.29 -11.66 -0.94
C LEU A 39 2.58 -12.25 -0.35
N VAL A 40 2.67 -12.36 0.98
CA VAL A 40 3.89 -12.82 1.67
C VAL A 40 4.40 -14.17 1.17
N PRO A 41 3.61 -15.27 1.14
CA PRO A 41 4.12 -16.55 0.67
C PRO A 41 4.49 -16.53 -0.82
N ARG A 42 3.77 -15.76 -1.64
CA ARG A 42 4.06 -15.61 -3.08
C ARG A 42 5.40 -14.94 -3.32
N LEU A 43 5.67 -13.83 -2.64
CA LEU A 43 6.93 -13.10 -2.79
C LEU A 43 8.11 -13.88 -2.23
N LYS A 44 7.92 -14.59 -1.11
CA LYS A 44 8.93 -15.52 -0.58
C LYS A 44 9.26 -16.63 -1.58
N SER A 45 8.27 -17.21 -2.26
CA SER A 45 8.50 -18.22 -3.30
C SER A 45 9.26 -17.68 -4.52
N LEU A 46 9.19 -16.37 -4.77
CA LEU A 46 9.96 -15.66 -5.80
C LEU A 46 11.37 -15.26 -5.32
N GLY A 47 11.74 -15.62 -4.09
CA GLY A 47 13.07 -15.39 -3.52
C GLY A 47 13.29 -14.03 -2.87
N TYR A 48 12.21 -13.31 -2.52
CA TYR A 48 12.32 -12.07 -1.74
C TYR A 48 12.41 -12.32 -0.25
N ASP A 49 13.17 -11.47 0.45
CA ASP A 49 13.04 -11.30 1.89
C ASP A 49 11.79 -10.47 2.15
N VAL A 50 10.83 -11.03 2.91
CA VAL A 50 9.55 -10.39 3.18
C VAL A 50 9.28 -10.35 4.67
N TYR A 51 8.99 -9.16 5.15
CA TYR A 51 8.71 -8.83 6.55
C TYR A 51 7.35 -8.14 6.67
N VAL A 52 6.77 -8.17 7.86
CA VAL A 52 5.51 -7.47 8.17
C VAL A 52 5.74 -6.67 9.46
N THR A 53 5.33 -5.38 9.47
CA THR A 53 5.59 -4.50 10.62
C THR A 53 4.90 -4.96 11.89
N THR A 54 3.76 -5.63 11.76
CA THR A 54 3.01 -6.21 12.89
C THR A 54 2.11 -7.37 12.42
N ASP A 55 2.02 -8.39 13.24
CA ASP A 55 1.05 -9.51 13.14
C ASP A 55 -0.13 -9.33 14.10
N SER A 56 -0.11 -8.27 14.92
CA SER A 56 -1.18 -7.95 15.87
C SER A 56 -2.45 -7.51 15.17
N ASP A 57 -3.59 -7.97 15.66
CA ASP A 57 -4.91 -7.44 15.26
C ASP A 57 -5.15 -6.03 15.81
N ASN A 58 -4.56 -5.69 16.95
CA ASN A 58 -4.65 -4.36 17.54
C ASN A 58 -3.59 -3.42 16.96
N GLU A 59 -3.86 -2.13 17.02
CA GLU A 59 -2.94 -1.09 16.55
C GLU A 59 -1.71 -0.99 17.47
N PRO A 60 -0.49 -1.28 16.95
CA PRO A 60 0.74 -1.15 17.75
C PRO A 60 1.24 0.30 17.86
N GLY A 61 0.65 1.21 17.07
CA GLY A 61 1.04 2.60 16.96
C GLY A 61 2.03 2.89 15.83
N LEU A 62 1.87 4.06 15.22
CA LEU A 62 2.63 4.48 14.04
C LEU A 62 4.15 4.54 14.29
N SER A 63 4.55 4.97 15.51
CA SER A 63 5.96 5.03 15.90
C SER A 63 6.60 3.64 15.95
N TYR A 64 5.86 2.62 16.39
CA TYR A 64 6.33 1.23 16.39
C TYR A 64 6.57 0.75 14.96
N ARG A 65 5.61 0.94 14.05
CA ARG A 65 5.70 0.56 12.62
C ARG A 65 6.92 1.18 11.95
N LYS A 66 7.09 2.50 12.12
CA LYS A 66 8.26 3.25 11.62
C LYS A 66 9.58 2.70 12.20
N LYS A 67 9.63 2.48 13.51
CA LYS A 67 10.82 1.95 14.20
C LYS A 67 11.19 0.56 13.69
N PHE A 68 10.20 -0.32 13.50
CA PHE A 68 10.40 -1.65 12.91
C PHE A 68 11.11 -1.56 11.56
N ALA A 69 10.56 -0.78 10.61
CA ALA A 69 11.12 -0.64 9.27
C ALA A 69 12.52 0.01 9.28
N THR A 70 12.72 1.03 10.12
CA THR A 70 14.03 1.70 10.27
C THR A 70 15.10 0.75 10.81
N GLN A 71 14.78 -0.02 11.85
CA GLN A 71 15.73 -0.87 12.58
C GLN A 71 15.94 -2.24 11.96
N LEU A 72 15.10 -2.66 11.01
CA LEU A 72 15.27 -3.93 10.32
C LEU A 72 16.65 -4.02 9.68
N LYS A 73 17.38 -5.09 9.97
CA LYS A 73 18.70 -5.39 9.39
C LYS A 73 18.54 -6.32 8.20
N THR A 74 19.02 -5.89 7.05
CA THR A 74 19.09 -6.66 5.80
C THR A 74 20.17 -6.01 4.91
N GLU A 75 20.81 -6.81 4.07
CA GLU A 75 21.76 -6.33 3.07
C GLU A 75 21.06 -5.72 1.84
N ASN A 76 19.78 -6.03 1.66
CA ASN A 76 18.99 -5.54 0.53
C ASN A 76 18.41 -4.14 0.82
N ARG A 77 18.15 -3.35 -0.25
CA ARG A 77 17.39 -2.11 -0.14
C ARG A 77 15.99 -2.39 0.42
N LYS A 78 15.53 -1.65 1.39
CA LYS A 78 14.22 -1.86 2.00
C LYS A 78 13.14 -1.08 1.24
N LEU A 79 12.08 -1.78 0.82
CA LEU A 79 10.85 -1.20 0.28
C LEU A 79 9.72 -1.45 1.29
N LEU A 80 9.25 -0.39 1.92
CA LEU A 80 8.06 -0.43 2.78
C LEU A 80 6.82 -0.13 1.93
N ILE A 81 5.82 -1.01 2.01
CA ILE A 81 4.52 -0.86 1.35
C ILE A 81 3.44 -0.91 2.43
N SER A 82 2.85 0.26 2.73
CA SER A 82 1.71 0.39 3.63
C SER A 82 0.42 0.27 2.83
N LEU A 83 -0.44 -0.71 3.16
CA LEU A 83 -1.67 -1.02 2.42
C LEU A 83 -2.90 -0.52 3.16
N HIS A 84 -3.60 0.43 2.56
CA HIS A 84 -4.76 1.12 3.09
C HIS A 84 -5.94 1.16 2.12
N ASN A 85 -7.12 1.50 2.64
CA ASN A 85 -8.27 1.94 1.87
C ASN A 85 -8.63 3.37 2.28
N ASN A 86 -8.79 4.25 1.29
CA ASN A 86 -9.04 5.66 1.50
C ASN A 86 -10.43 5.93 2.09
N ALA A 87 -10.61 7.13 2.66
CA ALA A 87 -11.89 7.65 3.07
C ALA A 87 -11.94 9.16 2.81
N ALA A 88 -13.00 9.63 2.17
CA ALA A 88 -13.22 11.05 1.90
C ALA A 88 -13.91 11.76 3.08
N GLY A 89 -14.58 11.02 3.94
CA GLY A 89 -15.30 11.50 5.11
C GLY A 89 -14.83 10.87 6.42
N SER A 90 -15.65 11.01 7.45
CA SER A 90 -15.39 10.47 8.80
C SER A 90 -15.69 8.97 8.94
N GLY A 91 -16.12 8.28 7.88
CA GLY A 91 -16.59 6.90 7.93
C GLY A 91 -18.05 6.72 8.35
N LEU A 92 -18.78 7.81 8.63
CA LEU A 92 -20.17 7.75 9.08
C LEU A 92 -21.19 7.84 7.94
N SER A 93 -20.78 8.30 6.77
CA SER A 93 -21.64 8.54 5.61
C SER A 93 -20.96 8.09 4.33
N TRP A 94 -21.79 7.66 3.35
CA TRP A 94 -21.31 7.37 2.02
C TRP A 94 -20.91 8.65 1.28
N MET A 95 -19.75 8.57 0.62
CA MET A 95 -19.14 9.67 -0.12
C MET A 95 -19.05 9.33 -1.61
N SER A 96 -18.76 10.35 -2.44
CA SER A 96 -18.65 10.19 -3.90
C SER A 96 -17.22 10.05 -4.41
N ALA A 97 -16.21 10.31 -3.58
CA ALA A 97 -14.82 10.12 -3.97
C ALA A 97 -14.53 8.63 -4.21
N GLN A 98 -13.75 8.32 -5.26
CA GLN A 98 -13.43 6.95 -5.65
C GLN A 98 -12.05 6.88 -6.31
N GLY A 99 -11.47 5.68 -6.36
CA GLY A 99 -10.24 5.39 -7.10
C GLY A 99 -9.02 5.15 -6.21
N VAL A 100 -7.84 5.25 -6.80
CA VAL A 100 -6.57 4.83 -6.22
C VAL A 100 -5.64 6.02 -6.04
N GLU A 101 -4.98 6.09 -4.90
CA GLU A 101 -3.91 7.05 -4.59
C GLU A 101 -2.68 6.30 -4.07
N VAL A 102 -1.50 6.82 -4.36
CA VAL A 102 -0.26 6.37 -3.73
C VAL A 102 0.45 7.58 -3.16
N TYR A 103 0.97 7.43 -1.96
CA TYR A 103 1.67 8.50 -1.25
C TYR A 103 3.12 8.13 -0.99
N THR A 104 3.99 9.15 -1.10
CA THR A 104 5.39 9.12 -0.69
C THR A 104 5.68 10.26 0.30
N THR A 105 6.92 10.37 0.75
CA THR A 105 7.38 11.53 1.55
C THR A 105 7.61 12.73 0.64
N PRO A 106 7.49 13.98 1.16
CA PRO A 106 7.82 15.17 0.40
C PRO A 106 9.26 15.19 -0.15
N GLY A 107 9.39 15.65 -1.40
CA GLY A 107 10.67 15.76 -2.10
C GLY A 107 11.00 14.54 -2.98
N VAL A 108 11.88 14.70 -3.95
CA VAL A 108 12.23 13.64 -4.90
C VAL A 108 13.14 12.59 -4.25
N THR A 109 12.67 11.37 -4.19
CA THR A 109 13.33 10.22 -3.53
C THR A 109 13.21 8.93 -4.38
N ASP A 110 13.93 7.88 -4.00
CA ASP A 110 13.76 6.55 -4.62
C ASP A 110 12.32 6.00 -4.42
N ALA A 111 11.57 6.50 -3.43
CA ALA A 111 10.19 6.09 -3.23
C ALA A 111 9.25 6.58 -4.35
N ASP A 112 9.55 7.74 -4.98
CA ASP A 112 8.77 8.26 -6.11
C ASP A 112 8.93 7.37 -7.34
N VAL A 113 10.11 6.79 -7.55
CA VAL A 113 10.34 5.76 -8.59
C VAL A 113 9.48 4.53 -8.31
N CYS A 114 9.43 4.08 -7.04
CA CYS A 114 8.61 2.93 -6.66
C CYS A 114 7.12 3.21 -6.87
N SER A 115 6.65 4.39 -6.45
CA SER A 115 5.24 4.79 -6.60
C SER A 115 4.85 4.94 -8.06
N ASP A 116 5.74 5.50 -8.90
CA ASP A 116 5.51 5.66 -10.34
C ASP A 116 5.35 4.31 -11.04
N ILE A 117 6.20 3.33 -10.71
CA ILE A 117 6.10 1.96 -11.24
C ILE A 117 4.76 1.32 -10.82
N ILE A 118 4.39 1.42 -9.54
CA ILE A 118 3.14 0.88 -9.00
C ILE A 118 1.94 1.51 -9.70
N LEU A 119 1.88 2.84 -9.78
CA LEU A 119 0.75 3.56 -10.36
C LEU A 119 0.60 3.29 -11.86
N ARG A 120 1.70 3.17 -12.61
CA ARG A 120 1.66 2.80 -14.02
C ARG A 120 1.14 1.38 -14.21
N GLN A 121 1.58 0.44 -13.38
CA GLN A 121 1.10 -0.94 -13.44
C GLN A 121 -0.39 -1.02 -13.09
N PHE A 122 -0.83 -0.31 -12.05
CA PHE A 122 -2.25 -0.24 -11.69
C PHE A 122 -3.09 0.39 -12.81
N LYS A 123 -2.63 1.49 -13.41
CA LYS A 123 -3.31 2.13 -14.55
C LYS A 123 -3.48 1.17 -15.74
N LYS A 124 -2.45 0.35 -16.01
CA LYS A 124 -2.46 -0.67 -17.07
C LYS A 124 -3.47 -1.78 -16.76
N ASP A 125 -3.44 -2.30 -15.54
CA ASP A 125 -4.24 -3.47 -15.17
C ASP A 125 -5.69 -3.12 -14.82
N PHE A 126 -5.95 -1.91 -14.32
CA PHE A 126 -7.25 -1.42 -13.90
C PHE A 126 -7.64 -0.14 -14.65
N PRO A 127 -7.82 -0.20 -15.98
CA PRO A 127 -8.19 0.98 -16.77
C PRO A 127 -9.56 1.55 -16.39
N GLU A 128 -10.42 0.72 -15.75
CA GLU A 128 -11.73 1.08 -15.24
C GLU A 128 -11.67 1.91 -13.93
N PHE A 129 -10.56 1.85 -13.18
CA PHE A 129 -10.44 2.59 -11.92
C PHE A 129 -9.80 3.96 -12.13
N LYS A 130 -10.28 4.94 -11.42
CA LYS A 130 -9.72 6.29 -11.42
C LYS A 130 -8.38 6.29 -10.70
N MET A 131 -7.30 6.52 -11.42
CA MET A 131 -6.00 6.82 -10.83
C MET A 131 -5.97 8.31 -10.47
N ARG A 132 -5.82 8.62 -9.19
CA ARG A 132 -5.91 9.97 -8.64
C ARG A 132 -4.50 10.59 -8.51
N PHE A 133 -3.80 10.69 -9.64
CA PHE A 133 -2.47 11.27 -9.69
C PHE A 133 -2.44 12.70 -9.20
N TYR A 134 -1.33 13.13 -8.56
CA TYR A 134 -1.07 14.55 -8.38
C TYR A 134 -0.90 15.19 -9.76
N LYS A 135 0.01 14.64 -10.60
CA LYS A 135 0.16 15.00 -12.00
C LYS A 135 0.53 13.76 -12.82
N ASP A 136 -0.07 13.53 -13.97
CA ASP A 136 0.24 12.35 -14.81
C ASP A 136 1.55 12.56 -15.58
N SER A 137 2.65 12.62 -14.86
CA SER A 137 4.01 12.69 -15.41
C SER A 137 4.98 11.87 -14.54
N TYR A 138 6.12 11.52 -15.10
CA TYR A 138 7.13 10.70 -14.42
C TYR A 138 7.58 11.37 -13.11
N LEU A 139 7.62 10.60 -12.04
CA LEU A 139 7.93 11.01 -10.65
C LEU A 139 7.01 12.09 -10.05
N GLU A 140 5.83 12.33 -10.63
CA GLU A 140 4.85 13.29 -10.12
C GLU A 140 3.43 12.68 -10.03
N ARG A 141 3.30 11.33 -10.19
CA ARG A 141 1.99 10.66 -10.12
C ARG A 141 1.50 10.45 -8.71
N ASP A 142 2.39 10.22 -7.79
CA ASP A 142 2.08 10.08 -6.37
C ASP A 142 1.65 11.40 -5.73
N LYS A 143 1.15 11.29 -4.53
CA LYS A 143 0.88 12.40 -3.65
C LYS A 143 1.90 12.41 -2.53
N GLU A 144 2.30 13.59 -2.11
CA GLU A 144 3.24 13.75 -1.01
C GLU A 144 2.51 13.99 0.31
N ALA A 145 2.92 13.25 1.35
CA ALA A 145 2.41 13.45 2.70
C ALA A 145 3.42 13.02 3.78
N SER A 146 3.47 13.76 4.87
CA SER A 146 4.32 13.44 6.03
C SER A 146 3.68 12.38 6.93
N PHE A 147 3.23 11.25 6.35
CA PHE A 147 2.72 10.13 7.15
C PHE A 147 3.83 9.52 7.99
N THR A 148 3.57 9.33 9.28
CA THR A 148 4.59 8.86 10.24
C THR A 148 5.31 7.60 9.78
N VAL A 149 4.59 6.64 9.19
CA VAL A 149 5.15 5.37 8.73
C VAL A 149 6.10 5.55 7.53
N LEU A 150 5.93 6.60 6.73
CA LEU A 150 6.80 6.93 5.59
C LEU A 150 8.03 7.73 6.01
N MET A 151 7.95 8.49 7.13
CA MET A 151 8.99 9.41 7.60
C MET A 151 10.16 8.73 8.34
N GLY A 152 10.42 7.46 8.09
CA GLY A 152 11.57 6.74 8.63
C GLY A 152 12.79 6.88 7.74
N SER A 153 13.92 6.37 8.21
CA SER A 153 15.18 6.38 7.47
C SER A 153 15.58 4.99 7.00
N GLY A 154 16.32 4.94 5.88
CA GLY A 154 16.93 3.72 5.37
C GLY A 154 15.93 2.74 4.72
N TYR A 155 14.80 3.24 4.24
CA TYR A 155 13.86 2.51 3.38
C TYR A 155 13.15 3.46 2.41
N MET A 156 12.73 2.93 1.27
CA MET A 156 11.83 3.57 0.32
C MET A 156 10.41 3.29 0.81
N GLY A 157 9.63 4.31 1.16
CA GLY A 157 8.29 4.14 1.74
C GLY A 157 7.20 4.57 0.78
N VAL A 158 6.27 3.67 0.45
CA VAL A 158 5.05 3.97 -0.30
C VAL A 158 3.82 3.58 0.53
N LEU A 159 2.78 4.41 0.52
CA LEU A 159 1.48 4.10 1.10
C LEU A 159 0.44 4.06 -0.01
N ILE A 160 -0.21 2.92 -0.16
CA ILE A 160 -1.22 2.69 -1.19
C ILE A 160 -2.60 2.83 -0.54
N GLU A 161 -3.36 3.80 -1.01
CA GLU A 161 -4.79 3.97 -0.73
C GLU A 161 -5.58 3.33 -1.88
N TRP A 162 -5.88 2.05 -1.72
CA TRP A 162 -6.58 1.26 -2.71
C TRP A 162 -8.08 1.38 -2.54
N LEU A 163 -8.72 2.21 -3.39
CA LEU A 163 -10.15 2.47 -3.38
C LEU A 163 -10.65 3.14 -2.08
N PHE A 164 -11.89 3.62 -2.09
CA PHE A 164 -12.47 4.35 -0.96
C PHE A 164 -13.45 3.48 -0.19
N GLN A 165 -13.18 3.23 1.10
CA GLN A 165 -14.05 2.43 1.97
C GLN A 165 -15.39 3.09 2.30
N ASP A 166 -15.54 4.38 2.02
CA ASP A 166 -16.78 5.15 2.17
C ASP A 166 -17.46 5.45 0.82
N ASN A 167 -17.03 4.81 -0.28
CA ASN A 167 -17.72 4.85 -1.56
C ASN A 167 -18.41 3.50 -1.84
N LYS A 168 -19.70 3.54 -2.26
CA LYS A 168 -20.50 2.31 -2.43
C LYS A 168 -19.96 1.40 -3.52
N ASP A 169 -19.54 1.96 -4.64
CA ASP A 169 -19.03 1.18 -5.77
C ASP A 169 -17.65 0.62 -5.47
N ASP A 170 -16.77 1.42 -4.87
CA ASP A 170 -15.45 0.98 -4.45
C ASP A 170 -15.53 -0.18 -3.42
N VAL A 171 -16.47 -0.13 -2.48
CA VAL A 171 -16.66 -1.21 -1.48
C VAL A 171 -17.10 -2.52 -2.13
N ILE A 172 -17.87 -2.48 -3.23
CA ILE A 172 -18.22 -3.69 -4.02
C ILE A 172 -16.92 -4.30 -4.59
N PHE A 173 -16.05 -3.50 -5.16
CA PHE A 173 -14.76 -3.97 -5.69
C PHE A 173 -13.81 -4.47 -4.58
N LEU A 174 -13.79 -3.81 -3.43
CA LEU A 174 -13.00 -4.26 -2.26
C LEU A 174 -13.45 -5.63 -1.73
N ALA A 175 -14.73 -5.98 -1.91
CA ALA A 175 -15.27 -7.29 -1.54
C ALA A 175 -15.09 -8.37 -2.64
N ASP A 176 -14.78 -7.98 -3.87
CA ASP A 176 -14.64 -8.91 -5.00
C ASP A 176 -13.31 -9.66 -4.96
N LEU A 177 -13.37 -10.99 -4.85
CA LEU A 177 -12.18 -11.84 -4.78
C LEU A 177 -11.34 -11.82 -6.07
N LYS A 178 -11.97 -11.60 -7.25
CA LYS A 178 -11.25 -11.54 -8.52
C LYS A 178 -10.48 -10.22 -8.63
N ILE A 179 -11.10 -9.12 -8.22
CA ILE A 179 -10.45 -7.81 -8.17
C ILE A 179 -9.30 -7.83 -7.17
N ASN A 180 -9.50 -8.40 -5.98
CA ASN A 180 -8.45 -8.55 -4.97
C ASN A 180 -7.28 -9.41 -5.47
N ARG A 181 -7.54 -10.52 -6.16
CA ARG A 181 -6.48 -11.34 -6.77
C ARG A 181 -5.74 -10.60 -7.88
N LYS A 182 -6.45 -9.83 -8.71
CA LYS A 182 -5.86 -8.99 -9.76
C LYS A 182 -4.98 -7.90 -9.15
N PHE A 183 -5.42 -7.26 -8.06
CA PHE A 183 -4.60 -6.31 -7.28
C PHE A 183 -3.31 -6.95 -6.78
N GLU A 184 -3.40 -8.12 -6.14
CA GLU A 184 -2.23 -8.86 -5.66
C GLU A 184 -1.26 -9.19 -6.79
N ASN A 185 -1.76 -9.61 -7.96
CA ASN A 185 -0.92 -9.90 -9.14
C ASN A 185 -0.21 -8.63 -9.65
N SER A 186 -0.95 -7.53 -9.77
CA SER A 186 -0.44 -6.24 -10.21
C SER A 186 0.64 -5.71 -9.27
N LEU A 187 0.44 -5.86 -7.96
CA LEU A 187 1.44 -5.43 -6.97
C LEU A 187 2.70 -6.32 -7.02
N VAL A 188 2.58 -7.64 -7.20
CA VAL A 188 3.74 -8.53 -7.39
C VAL A 188 4.52 -8.12 -8.64
N GLU A 189 3.85 -7.86 -9.76
CA GLU A 189 4.51 -7.41 -11.00
C GLU A 189 5.22 -6.06 -10.81
N SER A 190 4.60 -5.13 -10.08
CA SER A 190 5.22 -3.86 -9.71
C SER A 190 6.49 -4.06 -8.88
N ILE A 191 6.46 -4.94 -7.88
CA ILE A 191 7.61 -5.26 -7.04
C ILE A 191 8.75 -5.87 -7.86
N GLU A 192 8.44 -6.73 -8.83
CA GLU A 192 9.46 -7.29 -9.74
C GLU A 192 10.10 -6.21 -10.61
N GLN A 193 9.29 -5.27 -11.15
CA GLN A 193 9.82 -4.13 -11.93
C GLN A 193 10.69 -3.20 -11.06
N ILE A 194 10.29 -2.91 -9.82
CA ILE A 194 11.08 -2.14 -8.86
C ILE A 194 12.41 -2.85 -8.59
N ASN A 195 12.38 -4.16 -8.34
CA ASN A 195 13.61 -4.92 -8.12
C ASN A 195 14.54 -4.89 -9.34
N GLU A 196 14.02 -4.99 -10.56
CA GLU A 196 14.84 -4.86 -11.78
C GLU A 196 15.44 -3.45 -11.91
N HIS A 197 14.68 -2.41 -11.60
CA HIS A 197 15.16 -1.03 -11.63
C HIS A 197 16.36 -0.80 -10.70
N PHE A 198 16.34 -1.39 -9.51
CA PHE A 198 17.41 -1.23 -8.51
C PHE A 198 18.50 -2.31 -8.54
N LYS A 199 18.52 -3.16 -9.56
CA LYS A 199 19.60 -4.15 -9.78
C LYS A 199 20.86 -3.55 -10.43
N SER A 200 20.70 -2.41 -11.10
CA SER A 200 21.76 -1.72 -11.86
C SER A 200 22.67 -0.88 -10.97
#